data_d2e60eb434555da083576938b8a1c7d2
#
_entry.id   d2e60eb434555da083576938b8a1c7d2
#
_cell.length_a   1.000
_cell.length_b   1.000
_cell.length_c   1.000
_cell.angle_alpha   90.00
_cell.angle_beta   90.00
_cell.angle_gamma   90.00
#
_symmetry.space_group_name_H-M   'P 1'
#
loop_
_entity.id
_entity.type
_entity.pdbx_description
1 polymer ?
#
loop_
_entity_poly.entity_id
_entity_poly.type
_entity_poly.pdbx_seq_one_letter_code
_entity_poly.pdbx_strand_id
1 'polypeptide(L)'
;MIHLKTNDIVKETLEKFPHKVNVKLGDILKERGMTQGDLHRLTGLRIATINELVHFKKKSFTVAHIVTIMIALRIWDIRDLIEIQFDDEVVEYFKKERSIMISGLTQDLMNVMEENSERLNKVKEPVS
;
A
#
# COMPACT_ATOMS: atom_id res chain seq x y z
N MET A 1 2.61 -23.24 4.30
CA MET A 1 1.23 -22.92 3.97
C MET A 1 0.67 -21.72 4.70
N ILE A 2 1.34 -21.29 5.76
CA ILE A 2 0.94 -20.08 6.46
C ILE A 2 0.88 -18.90 5.49
N HIS A 3 1.84 -18.82 4.58
CA HIS A 3 1.85 -17.72 3.61
C HIS A 3 0.60 -17.67 2.72
N LEU A 4 0.10 -18.81 2.28
CA LEU A 4 -1.08 -18.85 1.43
C LEU A 4 -2.30 -18.33 2.17
N LYS A 5 -2.48 -18.75 3.43
CA LYS A 5 -3.62 -18.28 4.23
C LYS A 5 -3.50 -16.80 4.57
N THR A 6 -2.30 -16.34 4.89
CA THR A 6 -2.04 -14.92 5.16
C THR A 6 -2.32 -14.10 3.91
N ASN A 7 -1.84 -14.56 2.74
CA ASN A 7 -2.07 -13.86 1.49
C ASN A 7 -3.55 -13.83 1.11
N ASP A 8 -4.30 -14.90 1.40
CA ASP A 8 -5.74 -14.96 1.15
C ASP A 8 -6.46 -13.92 2.01
N ILE A 9 -6.09 -13.77 3.27
CA ILE A 9 -6.68 -12.80 4.17
C ILE A 9 -6.41 -11.38 3.66
N VAL A 10 -5.17 -11.09 3.27
CA VAL A 10 -4.79 -9.78 2.73
C VAL A 10 -5.59 -9.49 1.47
N LYS A 11 -5.65 -10.45 0.55
CA LYS A 11 -6.38 -10.29 -0.70
C LYS A 11 -7.86 -9.99 -0.48
N GLU A 12 -8.51 -10.75 0.41
CA GLU A 12 -9.91 -10.53 0.74
C GLU A 12 -10.15 -9.18 1.39
N THR A 13 -9.22 -8.76 2.26
CA THR A 13 -9.30 -7.45 2.89
C THR A 13 -9.26 -6.34 1.86
N LEU A 14 -8.33 -6.43 0.91
CA LEU A 14 -8.22 -5.42 -0.15
C LEU A 14 -9.46 -5.38 -1.04
N GLU A 15 -10.06 -6.53 -1.30
CA GLU A 15 -11.27 -6.62 -2.12
C GLU A 15 -12.50 -6.05 -1.40
N LYS A 16 -12.55 -6.16 -0.06
CA LYS A 16 -13.68 -5.64 0.71
C LYS A 16 -13.68 -4.13 0.77
N PHE A 17 -12.54 -3.50 0.62
CA PHE A 17 -12.40 -2.06 0.76
C PHE A 17 -11.81 -1.45 -0.51
N PRO A 18 -12.63 -1.24 -1.54
CA PRO A 18 -12.15 -0.72 -2.82
C PRO A 18 -11.39 0.59 -2.69
N HIS A 19 -10.28 0.67 -3.40
CA HIS A 19 -9.38 1.83 -3.36
C HIS A 19 -8.58 1.92 -4.64
N LYS A 20 -7.96 3.07 -4.85
CA LYS A 20 -7.04 3.30 -5.96
C LYS A 20 -5.70 3.74 -5.41
N VAL A 21 -4.65 3.26 -6.03
CA VAL A 21 -3.29 3.73 -5.73
C VAL A 21 -2.83 4.54 -6.94
N ASN A 22 -2.50 5.79 -6.70
CA ASN A 22 -2.01 6.67 -7.76
C ASN A 22 -0.55 7.03 -7.49
N VAL A 23 0.35 6.58 -8.36
CA VAL A 23 1.76 6.91 -8.28
C VAL A 23 2.00 8.06 -9.25
N LYS A 24 2.40 9.20 -8.73
CA LYS A 24 2.51 10.45 -9.49
C LYS A 24 3.90 10.68 -10.09
N LEU A 25 4.80 9.75 -9.92
CA LEU A 25 6.20 9.92 -10.34
C LEU A 25 6.35 10.28 -11.81
N GLY A 26 5.61 9.60 -12.69
CA GLY A 26 5.67 9.89 -14.12
C GLY A 26 5.29 11.32 -14.44
N ASP A 27 4.23 11.81 -13.81
CA ASP A 27 3.74 13.19 -14.00
C ASP A 27 4.73 14.21 -13.47
N ILE A 28 5.32 13.91 -12.30
CA ILE A 28 6.32 14.79 -11.70
C ILE A 28 7.54 14.94 -12.61
N LEU A 29 8.05 13.83 -13.12
CA LEU A 29 9.19 13.86 -14.03
C LEU A 29 8.87 14.68 -15.27
N LYS A 30 7.69 14.47 -15.85
CA LYS A 30 7.25 15.18 -17.03
C LYS A 30 7.14 16.69 -16.77
N GLU A 31 6.53 17.08 -15.66
CA GLU A 31 6.41 18.49 -15.28
C GLU A 31 7.75 19.18 -15.09
N ARG A 32 8.73 18.44 -14.59
CA ARG A 32 10.06 18.98 -14.34
C ARG A 32 11.01 18.85 -15.51
N GLY A 33 10.54 18.31 -16.63
CA GLY A 33 11.38 18.10 -17.81
C GLY A 33 12.50 17.10 -17.55
N MET A 34 12.27 16.12 -16.68
CA MET A 34 13.25 15.10 -16.31
C MET A 34 12.92 13.77 -16.96
N THR A 35 13.96 13.05 -17.36
CA THR A 35 13.80 11.68 -17.86
C THR A 35 14.01 10.68 -16.73
N GLN A 36 13.62 9.43 -16.97
CA GLN A 36 13.93 8.35 -16.03
C GLN A 36 15.44 8.17 -15.90
N GLY A 37 16.19 8.41 -16.97
CA GLY A 37 17.65 8.40 -16.95
C GLY A 37 18.22 9.46 -16.02
N ASP A 38 17.62 10.65 -15.99
CA ASP A 38 18.04 11.71 -15.06
C ASP A 38 17.83 11.27 -13.62
N LEU A 39 16.68 10.67 -13.32
CA LEU A 39 16.40 10.18 -11.97
C LEU A 39 17.34 9.04 -11.59
N HIS A 40 17.64 8.16 -12.53
CA HIS A 40 18.62 7.10 -12.33
C HIS A 40 19.98 7.69 -11.91
N ARG A 41 20.44 8.74 -12.59
CA ARG A 41 21.71 9.38 -12.26
C ARG A 41 21.69 10.10 -10.90
N LEU A 42 20.52 10.61 -10.51
CA LEU A 42 20.38 11.28 -9.22
C LEU A 42 20.29 10.31 -8.04
N THR A 43 19.71 9.16 -8.27
CA THR A 43 19.38 8.24 -7.17
C THR A 43 20.25 7.00 -7.11
N GLY A 44 20.84 6.62 -8.22
CA GLY A 44 21.51 5.33 -8.33
C GLY A 44 20.57 4.15 -8.51
N LEU A 45 19.26 4.39 -8.50
CA LEU A 45 18.28 3.33 -8.73
C LEU A 45 18.32 2.89 -10.19
N ARG A 46 18.12 1.60 -10.44
CA ARG A 46 18.11 1.09 -11.80
C ARG A 46 16.89 1.66 -12.56
N ILE A 47 17.07 1.91 -13.84
CA ILE A 47 16.00 2.42 -14.69
C ILE A 47 14.78 1.47 -14.67
N ALA A 48 15.02 0.16 -14.62
CA ALA A 48 13.94 -0.82 -14.52
C ALA A 48 13.10 -0.60 -13.26
N THR A 49 13.74 -0.32 -12.12
CA THR A 49 13.05 -0.05 -10.86
C THR A 49 12.21 1.22 -10.95
N ILE A 50 12.78 2.27 -11.54
CA ILE A 50 12.08 3.54 -11.74
C ILE A 50 10.89 3.34 -12.66
N ASN A 51 11.07 2.63 -13.75
CA ASN A 51 10.01 2.35 -14.71
C ASN A 51 8.85 1.57 -14.09
N GLU A 52 9.18 0.58 -13.25
CA GLU A 52 8.18 -0.20 -12.54
C GLU A 52 7.34 0.67 -11.61
N LEU A 53 7.97 1.65 -10.95
CA LEU A 53 7.26 2.57 -10.08
C LEU A 53 6.42 3.57 -10.90
N VAL A 54 6.96 4.11 -11.97
CA VAL A 54 6.22 5.04 -12.84
C VAL A 54 4.94 4.42 -13.36
N HIS A 55 5.01 3.17 -13.77
CA HIS A 55 3.86 2.45 -14.34
C HIS A 55 3.12 1.58 -13.34
N PHE A 56 3.56 1.60 -12.09
CA PHE A 56 2.99 0.80 -11.01
C PHE A 56 2.85 -0.68 -11.39
N LYS A 57 3.89 -1.23 -12.01
CA LYS A 57 3.88 -2.62 -12.46
C LYS A 57 4.05 -3.64 -11.36
N LYS A 58 4.68 -3.25 -10.26
CA LYS A 58 4.84 -4.11 -9.09
C LYS A 58 4.01 -3.58 -7.95
N LYS A 59 3.49 -4.49 -7.14
CA LYS A 59 2.64 -4.14 -6.01
C LYS A 59 3.41 -3.87 -4.72
N SER A 60 4.71 -4.07 -4.73
CA SER A 60 5.53 -3.80 -3.55
C SER A 60 6.75 -2.97 -3.92
N PHE A 61 7.05 -1.98 -3.07
CA PHE A 61 8.19 -1.11 -3.23
C PHE A 61 8.90 -0.99 -1.89
N THR A 62 10.20 -0.84 -1.90
CA THR A 62 10.92 -0.64 -0.64
C THR A 62 10.81 0.81 -0.21
N VAL A 63 10.71 1.01 1.08
CA VAL A 63 10.65 2.37 1.66
C VAL A 63 11.92 3.14 1.31
N ALA A 64 13.07 2.46 1.32
CA ALA A 64 14.34 3.09 0.97
C ALA A 64 14.31 3.70 -0.44
N HIS A 65 13.72 3.01 -1.41
CA HIS A 65 13.61 3.54 -2.77
C HIS A 65 12.69 4.77 -2.81
N ILE A 66 11.57 4.72 -2.11
CA ILE A 66 10.62 5.82 -2.06
C ILE A 66 11.27 7.06 -1.44
N VAL A 67 11.95 6.89 -0.32
CA VAL A 67 12.61 7.99 0.37
C VAL A 67 13.74 8.58 -0.49
N THR A 68 14.50 7.73 -1.16
CA THR A 68 15.58 8.19 -2.05
C THR A 68 15.03 9.05 -3.19
N ILE A 69 13.91 8.64 -3.77
CA ILE A 69 13.25 9.43 -4.82
C ILE A 69 12.74 10.76 -4.26
N MET A 70 12.13 10.73 -3.09
CA MET A 70 11.64 11.95 -2.45
C MET A 70 12.79 12.94 -2.20
N ILE A 71 13.92 12.45 -1.71
CA ILE A 71 15.10 13.28 -1.47
C ILE A 71 15.60 13.88 -2.79
N ALA A 72 15.72 13.04 -3.81
CA ALA A 72 16.22 13.50 -5.12
C ALA A 72 15.31 14.57 -5.73
N LEU A 73 14.01 14.43 -5.58
CA LEU A 73 13.02 15.34 -6.15
C LEU A 73 12.61 16.47 -5.19
N ARG A 74 13.19 16.50 -4.00
CA ARG A 74 12.88 17.51 -2.97
C ARG A 74 11.42 17.52 -2.57
N ILE A 75 10.85 16.32 -2.45
CA ILE A 75 9.47 16.11 -1.99
C ILE A 75 9.53 15.73 -0.52
N TRP A 76 8.78 16.42 0.33
CA TRP A 76 8.75 16.12 1.76
C TRP A 76 7.43 15.51 2.23
N ASP A 77 6.42 15.47 1.38
CA ASP A 77 5.14 14.86 1.70
C ASP A 77 4.91 13.69 0.73
N ILE A 78 4.83 12.49 1.27
CA ILE A 78 4.66 11.29 0.44
C ILE A 78 3.41 11.35 -0.44
N ARG A 79 2.39 12.09 -0.03
CA ARG A 79 1.15 12.23 -0.81
C ARG A 79 1.38 12.89 -2.16
N ASP A 80 2.44 13.68 -2.29
CA ASP A 80 2.80 14.29 -3.55
C ASP A 80 3.37 13.27 -4.53
N LEU A 81 3.83 12.13 -4.03
CA LEU A 81 4.41 11.06 -4.85
C LEU A 81 3.46 9.88 -5.02
N ILE A 82 2.85 9.44 -3.93
CA ILE A 82 1.95 8.28 -3.92
C ILE A 82 0.70 8.65 -3.13
N GLU A 83 -0.46 8.38 -3.71
CA GLU A 83 -1.72 8.63 -3.05
C GLU A 83 -2.56 7.38 -3.06
N ILE A 84 -3.15 7.05 -1.92
CA ILE A 84 -4.08 5.93 -1.79
C ILE A 84 -5.44 6.54 -1.46
N GLN A 85 -6.42 6.27 -2.31
CA GLN A 85 -7.72 6.85 -2.18
C GLN A 85 -8.77 5.76 -2.11
N PHE A 86 -9.48 5.69 -1.00
CA PHE A 86 -10.58 4.74 -0.84
C PHE A 86 -11.86 5.29 -1.47
N ASP A 87 -12.72 4.39 -1.93
CA ASP A 87 -14.01 4.77 -2.47
C ASP A 87 -14.83 5.47 -1.37
N ASP A 88 -15.73 6.36 -1.77
CA ASP A 88 -16.50 7.16 -0.83
C ASP A 88 -17.26 6.33 0.19
N GLU A 89 -17.83 5.22 -0.23
CA GLU A 89 -18.56 4.33 0.67
C GLU A 89 -17.68 3.75 1.75
N VAL A 90 -16.44 3.42 1.40
CA VAL A 90 -15.46 2.90 2.34
C VAL A 90 -15.08 3.98 3.34
N VAL A 91 -14.86 5.21 2.86
CA VAL A 91 -14.52 6.34 3.71
C VAL A 91 -15.64 6.60 4.73
N GLU A 92 -16.90 6.59 4.28
CA GLU A 92 -18.03 6.80 5.17
C GLU A 92 -18.14 5.70 6.23
N TYR A 93 -17.90 4.45 5.83
CA TYR A 93 -17.87 3.34 6.77
C TYR A 93 -16.77 3.52 7.81
N PHE A 94 -15.57 3.90 7.38
CA PHE A 94 -14.46 4.14 8.30
C PHE A 94 -14.74 5.27 9.28
N LYS A 95 -15.34 6.35 8.80
CA LYS A 95 -15.71 7.47 9.67
C LYS A 95 -16.71 7.05 10.75
N LYS A 96 -17.69 6.24 10.35
CA LYS A 96 -18.69 5.72 11.27
C LYS A 96 -18.05 4.80 12.31
N GLU A 97 -17.19 3.88 11.85
CA GLU A 97 -16.47 2.98 12.73
C GLU A 97 -15.62 3.75 13.75
N ARG A 98 -14.89 4.76 13.28
CA ARG A 98 -14.05 5.57 14.16
C ARG A 98 -14.86 6.32 15.21
N SER A 99 -16.08 6.73 14.88
CA SER A 99 -16.92 7.48 15.81
C SER A 99 -17.41 6.63 16.98
N ILE A 100 -17.48 5.32 16.81
CA ILE A 100 -17.94 4.40 17.86
C ILE A 100 -16.82 3.61 18.51
N MET A 101 -15.56 3.88 18.11
CA MET A 101 -14.41 3.22 18.64
C MET A 101 -14.12 3.71 20.05
N ILE A 102 -14.19 2.86 21.04
CA ILE A 102 -13.95 3.25 22.43
C ILE A 102 -12.55 2.88 22.88
N SER A 103 -12.11 1.66 22.62
CA SER A 103 -10.79 1.19 23.07
C SER A 103 -9.94 0.74 21.89
N GLY A 104 -10.12 1.37 20.75
CA GLY A 104 -9.41 1.00 19.53
C GLY A 104 -10.04 -0.15 18.75
N LEU A 105 -11.06 -0.81 19.30
CA LEU A 105 -11.73 -1.92 18.62
C LEU A 105 -13.23 -1.68 18.54
N THR A 106 -13.80 -1.93 17.37
CA THR A 106 -15.24 -1.96 17.17
C THR A 106 -15.68 -3.42 17.18
N GLN A 107 -16.96 -3.65 17.26
CA GLN A 107 -17.48 -5.02 17.18
C GLN A 107 -17.08 -5.67 15.86
N ASP A 108 -17.13 -4.92 14.76
CA ASP A 108 -16.72 -5.44 13.45
C ASP A 108 -15.26 -5.87 13.45
N LEU A 109 -14.38 -5.09 14.05
CA LEU A 109 -12.97 -5.46 14.15
C LEU A 109 -12.75 -6.71 14.99
N MET A 110 -13.48 -6.83 16.10
CA MET A 110 -13.40 -8.02 16.93
C MET A 110 -13.86 -9.27 16.18
N ASN A 111 -14.91 -9.13 15.38
CA ASN A 111 -15.40 -10.24 14.56
C ASN A 111 -14.37 -10.65 13.50
N VAL A 112 -13.73 -9.68 12.86
CA VAL A 112 -12.67 -9.94 11.89
C VAL A 112 -11.49 -10.66 12.55
N MET A 113 -11.09 -10.21 13.74
CA MET A 113 -10.00 -10.85 14.48
C MET A 113 -10.32 -12.32 14.77
N GLU A 114 -11.53 -12.58 15.16
CA GLU A 114 -11.96 -13.95 15.48
C GLU A 114 -11.94 -14.83 14.23
N GLU A 115 -12.48 -14.36 13.13
CA GLU A 115 -12.47 -15.10 11.86
C GLU A 115 -11.04 -15.39 11.40
N ASN A 116 -10.18 -14.37 11.46
CA ASN A 116 -8.79 -14.52 11.03
C ASN A 116 -8.01 -15.44 11.96
N SER A 117 -8.29 -15.39 13.26
CA SER A 117 -7.63 -16.28 14.23
C SER A 117 -7.93 -17.74 13.94
N GLU A 118 -9.18 -18.06 13.59
CA GLU A 118 -9.55 -19.41 13.23
C GLU A 118 -8.80 -19.88 11.98
N ARG A 119 -8.73 -19.03 10.98
CA ARG A 119 -8.03 -19.35 9.72
C ARG A 119 -6.54 -19.55 9.95
N LEU A 120 -5.92 -18.67 10.73
CA LEU A 120 -4.49 -18.76 11.04
C LEU A 120 -4.16 -19.97 11.91
N ASN A 121 -5.04 -20.30 12.84
CA ASN A 121 -4.84 -21.47 13.69
C ASN A 121 -4.95 -22.79 12.88
N LYS A 122 -5.84 -22.85 11.93
CA LYS A 122 -5.93 -24.03 11.05
C LYS A 122 -4.65 -24.23 10.27
N VAL A 123 -3.99 -23.12 9.89
CA VAL A 123 -2.76 -23.23 9.16
C VAL A 123 -1.62 -23.68 10.06
N LYS A 124 -1.71 -23.37 11.35
CA LYS A 124 -0.68 -23.78 12.28
C LYS A 124 -0.81 -25.21 12.71
N GLU A 125 -2.00 -25.77 12.44
CA GLU A 125 -2.12 -27.10 12.87
C GLU A 125 -1.30 -28.00 12.07
N PRO A 126 -0.77 -28.89 12.70
CA PRO A 126 0.14 -29.68 12.27
C PRO A 126 0.24 -30.37 11.41
N VAL A 127 0.74 -30.37 11.14
CA VAL A 127 1.65 -30.70 10.61
C VAL A 127 2.20 -31.92 10.97
N SER A 128 2.27 -32.35 11.70
CA SER A 128 2.97 -33.56 12.02
C SER A 128 3.09 -34.66 11.07
#